data_83c4589c5c7a44ad51a372c064b69e9d
#
_entry.id   83c4589c5c7a44ad51a372c064b69e9d
#
_cell.length_a   1.000
_cell.length_b   1.000
_cell.length_c   1.000
_cell.angle_alpha   90.00
_cell.angle_beta   90.00
_cell.angle_gamma   90.00
#
_symmetry.space_group_name_H-M   'P 1'
#
loop_
_entity.id
_entity.type
_entity.pdbx_description
1 polymer ?
#
loop_
_entity_poly.entity_id
_entity_poly.type
_entity_poly.pdbx_seq_one_letter_code
_entity_poly.pdbx_strand_id
1 'polypeptide(L)'
;MHANIVLLDEINRSSAKTQSAMLEAMEERQTSIAGEIYKIPEPFLVLATQNPVDQEGTYPLPEAQMDRFMFKEILTYPNPAEEAEVVFRIDAGVYTNHQGAPVASIQDILYIQDVVRRIYVDPAIVHYVTQIVNVTRNPKQYLPPNLARLIEYGASPRATIAFCKAARALALLADRNHVLPDDIKALAHRILRHRLILGFEAVAENVTAEVLIDNIIQAVRTP
;
A
#
# COMPACT_ATOMS: atom_id res chain seq x y z
N MET A 1 20.39 9.23 5.30
CA MET A 1 19.95 8.03 4.57
C MET A 1 20.39 8.20 3.13
N HIS A 2 21.21 7.30 2.57
CA HIS A 2 21.77 7.43 1.22
C HIS A 2 21.45 6.20 0.35
N ALA A 3 20.27 5.59 0.58
CA ALA A 3 19.82 4.42 -0.15
C ALA A 3 18.53 4.73 -0.93
N ASN A 4 18.41 4.16 -2.11
CA ASN A 4 17.21 4.28 -2.95
C ASN A 4 16.06 3.39 -2.44
N ILE A 5 16.39 2.25 -1.81
CA ILE A 5 15.42 1.31 -1.25
C ILE A 5 15.76 1.12 0.23
N VAL A 6 14.77 1.29 1.07
CA VAL A 6 14.89 1.13 2.53
C VAL A 6 13.87 0.10 2.99
N LEU A 7 14.34 -0.94 3.67
CA LEU A 7 13.51 -1.90 4.38
C LEU A 7 13.54 -1.59 5.88
N LEU A 8 12.36 -1.40 6.45
CA LEU A 8 12.14 -1.21 7.88
C LEU A 8 11.46 -2.45 8.43
N ASP A 9 12.27 -3.32 8.99
CA ASP A 9 11.72 -4.53 9.58
C ASP A 9 11.10 -4.22 10.95
N GLU A 10 9.90 -4.76 11.19
CA GLU A 10 9.11 -4.56 12.41
C GLU A 10 9.01 -3.09 12.85
N ILE A 11 8.55 -2.21 11.94
CA ILE A 11 8.46 -0.76 12.21
C ILE A 11 7.63 -0.43 13.47
N ASN A 12 6.69 -1.28 13.84
CA ASN A 12 5.88 -1.16 15.05
C ASN A 12 6.68 -1.36 16.35
N ARG A 13 7.91 -1.89 16.29
CA ARG A 13 8.86 -1.97 17.42
C ARG A 13 9.82 -0.78 17.47
N SER A 14 9.84 0.03 16.43
CA SER A 14 10.69 1.23 16.39
C SER A 14 10.15 2.32 17.31
N SER A 15 11.07 3.16 17.84
CA SER A 15 10.66 4.33 18.61
C SER A 15 9.81 5.31 17.78
N ALA A 16 8.92 6.06 18.44
CA ALA A 16 8.12 7.09 17.79
C ALA A 16 8.98 8.12 17.03
N LYS A 17 10.20 8.41 17.52
CA LYS A 17 11.16 9.30 16.86
C LYS A 17 11.63 8.71 15.52
N THR A 18 11.95 7.40 15.49
CA THR A 18 12.37 6.70 14.27
C THR A 18 11.24 6.66 13.26
N GLN A 19 10.01 6.31 13.71
CA GLN A 19 8.82 6.32 12.86
C GLN A 19 8.59 7.69 12.24
N SER A 20 8.64 8.77 13.04
CA SER A 20 8.44 10.14 12.55
C SER A 20 9.50 10.58 11.54
N ALA A 21 10.77 10.27 11.79
CA ALA A 21 11.86 10.59 10.86
C ALA A 21 11.72 9.87 9.51
N MET A 22 11.25 8.60 9.53
CA MET A 22 10.98 7.87 8.30
C MET A 22 9.81 8.45 7.51
N LEU A 23 8.75 8.86 8.20
CA LEU A 23 7.58 9.45 7.55
C LEU A 23 7.89 10.82 6.94
N GLU A 24 8.74 11.62 7.60
CA GLU A 24 9.30 12.84 7.01
C GLU A 24 10.06 12.51 5.72
N ALA A 25 10.96 11.53 5.78
CA ALA A 25 11.73 11.08 4.63
C ALA A 25 10.85 10.65 3.43
N MET A 26 9.74 9.94 3.71
CA MET A 26 8.81 9.48 2.68
C MET A 26 8.03 10.63 2.03
N GLU A 27 7.61 11.63 2.80
CA GLU A 27 6.75 12.71 2.35
C GLU A 27 7.55 13.87 1.73
N GLU A 28 8.57 14.31 2.46
CA GLU A 28 9.37 15.49 2.12
C GLU A 28 10.54 15.16 1.18
N ARG A 29 10.85 13.87 0.96
CA ARG A 29 12.03 13.43 0.19
C ARG A 29 13.35 14.02 0.71
N GLN A 30 13.41 14.26 2.02
CA GLN A 30 14.56 14.80 2.71
C GLN A 30 14.64 14.26 4.15
N THR A 31 15.79 14.39 4.77
CA THR A 31 16.00 14.10 6.20
C THR A 31 16.72 15.27 6.84
N SER A 32 16.32 15.61 8.07
CA SER A 32 16.98 16.65 8.86
C SER A 32 17.89 16.00 9.91
N ILE A 33 19.20 16.27 9.84
CA ILE A 33 20.20 15.75 10.78
C ILE A 33 20.98 16.93 11.37
N ALA A 34 20.93 17.10 12.67
CA ALA A 34 21.62 18.18 13.37
C ALA A 34 21.34 19.60 12.82
N GLY A 35 20.14 19.84 12.29
CA GLY A 35 19.72 21.11 11.71
C GLY A 35 20.06 21.29 10.22
N GLU A 36 20.77 20.35 9.63
CA GLU A 36 21.04 20.34 8.20
C GLU A 36 20.05 19.44 7.43
N ILE A 37 19.65 19.89 6.23
CA ILE A 37 18.70 19.17 5.37
C ILE A 37 19.46 18.41 4.29
N TYR A 38 19.23 17.10 4.23
CA TYR A 38 19.81 16.21 3.22
C TYR A 38 18.70 15.68 2.33
N LYS A 39 18.82 15.93 1.02
CA LYS A 39 17.89 15.35 0.03
C LYS A 39 18.11 13.86 -0.11
N ILE A 40 17.02 13.13 -0.26
CA ILE A 40 17.05 11.70 -0.49
C ILE A 40 17.21 11.43 -1.99
N PRO A 41 18.08 10.47 -2.39
CA PRO A 41 18.26 10.13 -3.79
C PRO A 41 16.98 9.56 -4.42
N GLU A 42 16.73 9.87 -5.68
CA GLU A 42 15.63 9.28 -6.46
C GLU A 42 16.16 8.15 -7.36
N PRO A 43 15.37 7.10 -7.59
CA PRO A 43 14.07 6.80 -6.99
C PRO A 43 14.20 6.39 -5.52
N PHE A 44 13.17 6.68 -4.72
CA PHE A 44 13.15 6.29 -3.30
C PHE A 44 11.93 5.44 -2.98
N LEU A 45 12.15 4.26 -2.44
CA LEU A 45 11.13 3.29 -2.03
C LEU A 45 11.35 2.90 -0.57
N VAL A 46 10.28 2.91 0.21
CA VAL A 46 10.25 2.39 1.57
C VAL A 46 9.35 1.18 1.63
N LEU A 47 9.89 0.08 2.12
CA LEU A 47 9.18 -1.12 2.51
C LEU A 47 9.21 -1.20 4.03
N ALA A 48 8.07 -1.46 4.67
CA ALA A 48 8.00 -1.64 6.11
C ALA A 48 7.22 -2.91 6.42
N THR A 49 7.72 -3.72 7.35
CA THR A 49 6.99 -4.86 7.87
C THR A 49 6.36 -4.54 9.22
N GLN A 50 5.25 -5.17 9.52
CA GLN A 50 4.62 -5.18 10.84
C GLN A 50 4.37 -6.63 11.24
N ASN A 51 4.76 -6.99 12.46
CA ASN A 51 4.42 -8.27 13.04
C ASN A 51 3.19 -8.10 13.95
N PRO A 52 2.02 -8.67 13.60
CA PRO A 52 0.80 -8.52 14.39
C PRO A 52 0.77 -9.42 15.63
N VAL A 53 1.64 -10.43 15.71
CA VAL A 53 1.58 -11.46 16.77
C VAL A 53 2.13 -10.93 18.08
N ASP A 54 3.14 -10.08 18.05
CA ASP A 54 3.78 -9.53 19.24
C ASP A 54 3.13 -8.20 19.64
N GLN A 55 2.40 -8.20 20.75
CA GLN A 55 1.76 -7.00 21.31
C GLN A 55 2.59 -6.32 22.40
N GLU A 56 3.49 -7.05 23.09
CA GLU A 56 4.35 -6.47 24.13
C GLU A 56 5.48 -5.63 23.53
N GLY A 57 5.60 -4.38 23.99
CA GLY A 57 6.66 -3.45 23.56
C GLY A 57 6.47 -2.87 22.15
N THR A 58 5.27 -2.98 21.57
CA THR A 58 4.97 -2.39 20.26
C THR A 58 4.32 -1.02 20.38
N TYR A 59 4.74 -0.11 19.51
CA TYR A 59 4.07 1.18 19.29
C TYR A 59 3.34 1.07 17.95
N PRO A 60 2.01 0.79 17.93
CA PRO A 60 1.27 0.73 16.68
C PRO A 60 1.44 2.04 15.92
N LEU A 61 1.68 1.95 14.61
CA LEU A 61 1.69 3.16 13.79
C LEU A 61 0.31 3.82 13.85
N PRO A 62 0.23 5.11 14.18
CA PRO A 62 -1.00 5.85 14.06
C PRO A 62 -1.57 5.76 12.64
N GLU A 63 -2.89 5.75 12.52
CA GLU A 63 -3.59 5.61 11.24
C GLU A 63 -3.20 6.67 10.21
N ALA A 64 -3.01 7.92 10.66
CA ALA A 64 -2.51 9.01 9.83
C ALA A 64 -1.11 8.75 9.26
N GLN A 65 -0.32 7.91 9.92
CA GLN A 65 1.00 7.50 9.45
C GLN A 65 0.89 6.33 8.47
N MET A 66 0.01 5.37 8.74
CA MET A 66 -0.26 4.27 7.82
C MET A 66 -0.83 4.76 6.47
N ASP A 67 -1.66 5.79 6.47
CA ASP A 67 -2.24 6.39 5.26
C ASP A 67 -1.18 6.92 4.26
N ARG A 68 0.06 7.15 4.70
CA ARG A 68 1.19 7.57 3.84
C ARG A 68 1.76 6.45 2.99
N PHE A 69 1.61 5.20 3.40
CA PHE A 69 1.99 4.05 2.58
C PHE A 69 1.00 3.86 1.44
N MET A 70 1.52 3.60 0.24
CA MET A 70 0.67 3.42 -0.94
C MET A 70 -0.16 2.13 -0.82
N PHE A 71 0.47 1.05 -0.39
CA PHE A 71 -0.11 -0.29 -0.27
C PHE A 71 0.08 -0.86 1.12
N LYS A 72 -0.85 -1.71 1.52
CA LYS A 72 -0.68 -2.68 2.59
C LYS A 72 -0.95 -4.07 2.03
N GLU A 73 0.07 -4.93 2.05
CA GLU A 73 -0.03 -6.33 1.68
C GLU A 73 -0.16 -7.20 2.93
N ILE A 74 -0.89 -8.29 2.81
CA ILE A 74 -1.01 -9.31 3.86
C ILE A 74 -0.22 -10.53 3.37
N LEU A 75 0.80 -10.90 4.13
CA LEU A 75 1.57 -12.12 3.87
C LEU A 75 0.97 -13.25 4.69
N THR A 76 0.65 -14.35 4.03
CA THR A 76 0.21 -15.59 4.66
C THR A 76 1.34 -16.60 4.68
N TYR A 77 1.20 -17.64 5.51
CA TYR A 77 2.14 -18.75 5.47
C TYR A 77 2.12 -19.43 4.09
N PRO A 78 3.29 -19.94 3.63
CA PRO A 78 3.34 -20.77 2.44
C PRO A 78 2.51 -22.06 2.65
N ASN A 79 2.07 -22.66 1.56
CA ASN A 79 1.47 -23.99 1.66
C ASN A 79 2.56 -25.05 1.92
N PRO A 80 2.20 -26.28 2.39
CA PRO A 80 3.18 -27.30 2.76
C PRO A 80 4.18 -27.67 1.65
N ALA A 81 3.77 -27.61 0.38
CA ALA A 81 4.65 -27.91 -0.74
C ALA A 81 5.66 -26.76 -0.99
N GLU A 82 5.21 -25.52 -0.88
CA GLU A 82 6.10 -24.34 -0.97
C GLU A 82 7.07 -24.30 0.22
N GLU A 83 6.62 -24.66 1.42
CA GLU A 83 7.48 -24.73 2.61
C GLU A 83 8.59 -25.79 2.45
N ALA A 84 8.24 -26.98 1.92
CA ALA A 84 9.22 -28.00 1.60
C ALA A 84 10.23 -27.53 0.54
N GLU A 85 9.78 -26.83 -0.50
CA GLU A 85 10.64 -26.26 -1.53
C GLU A 85 11.64 -25.23 -0.97
N VAL A 86 11.22 -24.42 0.02
CA VAL A 86 12.12 -23.49 0.73
C VAL A 86 13.27 -24.25 1.38
N VAL A 87 12.97 -25.36 2.09
CA VAL A 87 13.98 -26.20 2.74
C VAL A 87 14.95 -26.77 1.71
N PHE A 88 14.45 -27.35 0.61
CA PHE A 88 15.29 -27.90 -0.46
C PHE A 88 16.22 -26.85 -1.08
N ARG A 89 15.75 -25.62 -1.28
CA ARG A 89 16.56 -24.52 -1.80
C ARG A 89 17.64 -24.07 -0.84
N ILE A 90 17.34 -24.07 0.47
CA ILE A 90 18.34 -23.76 1.51
C ILE A 90 19.43 -24.83 1.50
N ASP A 91 19.06 -26.11 1.52
CA ASP A 91 20.01 -27.23 1.49
C ASP A 91 20.85 -27.27 0.21
N ALA A 92 20.26 -26.89 -0.92
CA ALA A 92 20.98 -26.77 -2.20
C ALA A 92 21.89 -25.52 -2.29
N GLY A 93 21.91 -24.66 -1.25
CA GLY A 93 22.75 -23.46 -1.22
C GLY A 93 22.30 -22.37 -2.21
N VAL A 94 21.06 -22.40 -2.69
CA VAL A 94 20.56 -21.46 -3.71
C VAL A 94 20.64 -20.00 -3.23
N TYR A 95 20.57 -19.77 -1.92
CA TYR A 95 20.63 -18.42 -1.33
C TYR A 95 22.04 -17.96 -0.93
N THR A 96 23.04 -18.83 -1.05
CA THR A 96 24.39 -18.59 -0.53
C THR A 96 25.33 -17.92 -1.51
N ASN A 97 24.97 -17.23 -2.53
CA ASN A 97 25.92 -16.43 -3.35
C ASN A 97 25.35 -15.84 -4.66
N HIS A 98 24.07 -15.50 -4.72
CA HIS A 98 23.56 -14.87 -5.93
C HIS A 98 23.58 -13.34 -5.83
N GLN A 99 24.75 -12.73 -6.01
CA GLN A 99 24.81 -11.37 -6.55
C GLN A 99 24.61 -11.49 -8.08
N GLY A 100 23.35 -11.49 -8.52
CA GLY A 100 23.04 -11.37 -9.94
C GLY A 100 23.58 -10.06 -10.51
N ALA A 101 23.92 -10.05 -11.79
CA ALA A 101 24.25 -8.79 -12.47
C ALA A 101 23.03 -7.84 -12.42
N PRO A 102 23.25 -6.52 -12.32
CA PRO A 102 22.15 -5.55 -12.40
C PRO A 102 21.37 -5.73 -13.71
N VAL A 103 20.05 -5.83 -13.63
CA VAL A 103 19.16 -5.97 -14.79
C VAL A 103 18.62 -4.64 -15.29
N ALA A 104 18.73 -3.57 -14.48
CA ALA A 104 18.31 -2.21 -14.83
C ALA A 104 19.18 -1.19 -14.08
N SER A 105 19.36 -0.01 -14.69
CA SER A 105 20.01 1.14 -14.09
C SER A 105 18.99 2.02 -13.36
N ILE A 106 19.48 2.97 -12.54
CA ILE A 106 18.64 4.03 -11.96
C ILE A 106 17.93 4.84 -13.05
N GLN A 107 18.61 5.10 -14.17
CA GLN A 107 18.06 5.83 -15.30
C GLN A 107 16.89 5.10 -15.96
N ASP A 108 16.97 3.77 -16.06
CA ASP A 108 15.87 2.96 -16.59
C ASP A 108 14.65 3.05 -15.70
N ILE A 109 14.83 3.03 -14.37
CA ILE A 109 13.72 3.17 -13.41
C ILE A 109 13.08 4.56 -13.51
N LEU A 110 13.87 5.62 -13.59
CA LEU A 110 13.36 6.99 -13.76
C LEU A 110 12.63 7.15 -15.11
N TYR A 111 13.14 6.54 -16.17
CA TYR A 111 12.46 6.51 -17.47
C TYR A 111 11.11 5.79 -17.39
N ILE A 112 11.06 4.60 -16.77
CA ILE A 112 9.80 3.87 -16.57
C ILE A 112 8.80 4.70 -15.75
N GLN A 113 9.25 5.39 -14.71
CA GLN A 113 8.37 6.29 -13.93
C GLN A 113 7.77 7.41 -14.79
N ASP A 114 8.55 7.95 -15.74
CA ASP A 114 8.05 8.97 -16.67
C ASP A 114 7.04 8.37 -17.66
N VAL A 115 7.29 7.16 -18.18
CA VAL A 115 6.33 6.43 -19.03
C VAL A 115 5.02 6.18 -18.29
N VAL A 116 5.07 5.73 -17.03
CA VAL A 116 3.87 5.53 -16.19
C VAL A 116 3.05 6.83 -16.06
N ARG A 117 3.69 7.99 -15.93
CA ARG A 117 2.98 9.28 -15.84
C ARG A 117 2.18 9.62 -17.10
N ARG A 118 2.60 9.12 -18.27
CA ARG A 118 1.94 9.33 -19.57
C ARG A 118 0.79 8.39 -19.85
N ILE A 119 0.62 7.33 -19.06
CA ILE A 119 -0.53 6.42 -19.20
C ILE A 119 -1.82 7.21 -18.95
N TYR A 120 -2.75 7.12 -19.90
CA TYR A 120 -4.00 7.86 -19.87
C TYR A 120 -4.95 7.32 -18.78
N VAL A 121 -5.57 8.24 -18.07
CA VAL A 121 -6.66 7.94 -17.13
C VAL A 121 -7.86 8.76 -17.55
N ASP A 122 -8.92 8.08 -17.98
CA ASP A 122 -10.16 8.74 -18.36
C ASP A 122 -10.79 9.46 -17.16
N PRO A 123 -11.37 10.68 -17.35
CA PRO A 123 -12.11 11.36 -16.29
C PRO A 123 -13.20 10.50 -15.65
N ALA A 124 -13.84 9.60 -16.40
CA ALA A 124 -14.83 8.66 -15.86
C ALA A 124 -14.20 7.70 -14.82
N ILE A 125 -12.96 7.24 -15.06
CA ILE A 125 -12.20 6.42 -14.11
C ILE A 125 -11.85 7.25 -12.86
N VAL A 126 -11.44 8.51 -13.01
CA VAL A 126 -11.17 9.40 -11.86
C VAL A 126 -12.45 9.59 -11.02
N HIS A 127 -13.60 9.81 -11.66
CA HIS A 127 -14.88 9.90 -10.98
C HIS A 127 -15.24 8.58 -10.27
N TYR A 128 -15.04 7.44 -10.92
CA TYR A 128 -15.28 6.12 -10.34
C TYR A 128 -14.46 5.91 -9.06
N VAL A 129 -13.16 6.17 -9.09
CA VAL A 129 -12.28 6.11 -7.92
C VAL A 129 -12.73 7.08 -6.82
N THR A 130 -13.09 8.30 -7.20
CA THR A 130 -13.58 9.30 -6.24
C THR A 130 -14.86 8.85 -5.55
N GLN A 131 -15.79 8.21 -6.30
CA GLN A 131 -17.01 7.63 -5.73
C GLN A 131 -16.69 6.46 -4.78
N ILE A 132 -15.80 5.54 -5.14
CA ILE A 132 -15.35 4.47 -4.23
C ILE A 132 -14.86 5.07 -2.90
N VAL A 133 -13.98 6.06 -2.96
CA VAL A 133 -13.44 6.72 -1.75
C VAL A 133 -14.54 7.48 -1.01
N ASN A 134 -15.50 8.09 -1.71
CA ASN A 134 -16.64 8.78 -1.10
C ASN A 134 -17.56 7.81 -0.34
N VAL A 135 -17.82 6.62 -0.87
CA VAL A 135 -18.59 5.57 -0.17
C VAL A 135 -17.94 5.20 1.16
N THR A 136 -16.62 5.13 1.23
CA THR A 136 -15.91 4.86 2.50
C THR A 136 -16.19 5.92 3.57
N ARG A 137 -16.39 7.19 3.17
CA ARG A 137 -16.63 8.34 4.07
C ARG A 137 -18.09 8.51 4.45
N ASN A 138 -18.98 8.07 3.57
CA ASN A 138 -20.42 8.23 3.71
C ASN A 138 -21.15 6.88 3.58
N PRO A 139 -20.72 5.83 4.33
CA PRO A 139 -21.21 4.47 4.12
C PRO A 139 -22.73 4.36 4.29
N LYS A 140 -23.33 5.16 5.19
CA LYS A 140 -24.78 5.14 5.46
C LYS A 140 -25.64 5.50 4.26
N GLN A 141 -25.08 6.19 3.24
CA GLN A 141 -25.81 6.57 2.03
C GLN A 141 -25.79 5.50 0.94
N TYR A 142 -24.82 4.56 1.00
CA TYR A 142 -24.53 3.66 -0.09
C TYR A 142 -24.57 2.18 0.31
N LEU A 143 -24.27 1.86 1.57
CA LEU A 143 -24.22 0.49 2.05
C LEU A 143 -25.45 0.15 2.90
N PRO A 144 -25.80 -1.14 3.00
CA PRO A 144 -26.81 -1.62 3.94
C PRO A 144 -26.47 -1.18 5.38
N PRO A 145 -27.47 -0.85 6.22
CA PRO A 145 -27.23 -0.32 7.58
C PRO A 145 -26.36 -1.22 8.47
N ASN A 146 -26.47 -2.54 8.30
CA ASN A 146 -25.65 -3.51 9.04
C ASN A 146 -24.15 -3.44 8.70
N LEU A 147 -23.77 -3.06 7.48
CA LEU A 147 -22.39 -2.88 7.08
C LEU A 147 -21.92 -1.43 7.29
N ALA A 148 -22.79 -0.46 7.02
CA ALA A 148 -22.46 0.96 7.14
C ALA A 148 -22.02 1.37 8.56
N ARG A 149 -22.59 0.76 9.61
CA ARG A 149 -22.25 1.04 11.01
C ARG A 149 -20.87 0.52 11.43
N LEU A 150 -20.31 -0.44 10.67
CA LEU A 150 -19.01 -1.04 10.94
C LEU A 150 -17.83 -0.18 10.54
N ILE A 151 -18.05 0.85 9.69
CA ILE A 151 -17.02 1.80 9.25
C ILE A 151 -17.08 3.04 10.13
N GLU A 152 -16.04 3.26 10.91
CA GLU A 152 -15.91 4.43 11.78
C GLU A 152 -15.35 5.64 11.02
N TYR A 153 -14.24 5.43 10.28
CA TYR A 153 -13.64 6.45 9.42
C TYR A 153 -13.29 5.88 8.05
N GLY A 154 -13.56 6.68 7.01
CA GLY A 154 -13.24 6.36 5.62
C GLY A 154 -11.87 6.88 5.19
N ALA A 155 -11.48 6.50 3.98
CA ALA A 155 -10.18 6.80 3.41
C ALA A 155 -9.99 8.30 3.07
N SER A 156 -8.76 8.79 3.23
CA SER A 156 -8.36 10.15 2.88
C SER A 156 -8.24 10.36 1.36
N PRO A 157 -8.07 11.60 0.87
CA PRO A 157 -7.79 11.88 -0.55
C PRO A 157 -6.52 11.18 -1.07
N ARG A 158 -5.59 10.78 -0.19
CA ARG A 158 -4.42 9.98 -0.56
C ARG A 158 -4.79 8.66 -1.22
N ALA A 159 -5.92 8.05 -0.84
CA ALA A 159 -6.43 6.85 -1.49
C ALA A 159 -6.74 7.09 -2.97
N THR A 160 -7.45 8.18 -3.31
CA THR A 160 -7.75 8.54 -4.71
C THR A 160 -6.48 8.73 -5.53
N ILE A 161 -5.47 9.41 -4.96
CA ILE A 161 -4.17 9.62 -5.60
C ILE A 161 -3.44 8.28 -5.78
N ALA A 162 -3.45 7.42 -4.76
CA ALA A 162 -2.82 6.10 -4.80
C ALA A 162 -3.43 5.22 -5.89
N PHE A 163 -4.77 5.18 -6.00
CA PHE A 163 -5.46 4.47 -7.07
C PHE A 163 -5.00 4.92 -8.45
N CYS A 164 -5.05 6.22 -8.74
CA CYS A 164 -4.68 6.74 -10.05
C CYS A 164 -3.21 6.48 -10.40
N LYS A 165 -2.30 6.57 -9.42
CA LYS A 165 -0.87 6.28 -9.64
C LYS A 165 -0.63 4.79 -9.86
N ALA A 166 -1.19 3.93 -9.01
CA ALA A 166 -0.99 2.49 -9.10
C ALA A 166 -1.66 1.88 -10.33
N ALA A 167 -2.86 2.35 -10.69
CA ALA A 167 -3.57 1.86 -11.87
C ALA A 167 -2.81 2.17 -13.18
N ARG A 168 -2.14 3.32 -13.28
CA ARG A 168 -1.25 3.61 -14.42
C ARG A 168 -0.11 2.59 -14.51
N ALA A 169 0.53 2.28 -13.38
CA ALA A 169 1.59 1.29 -13.36
C ALA A 169 1.07 -0.11 -13.73
N LEU A 170 -0.10 -0.48 -13.23
CA LEU A 170 -0.72 -1.77 -13.55
C LEU A 170 -1.11 -1.85 -15.05
N ALA A 171 -1.63 -0.77 -15.63
CA ALA A 171 -1.93 -0.71 -17.06
C ALA A 171 -0.66 -0.87 -17.91
N LEU A 172 0.46 -0.22 -17.54
CA LEU A 172 1.74 -0.39 -18.22
C LEU A 172 2.26 -1.82 -18.11
N LEU A 173 2.19 -2.45 -16.93
CA LEU A 173 2.58 -3.84 -16.72
C LEU A 173 1.72 -4.83 -17.53
N ALA A 174 0.49 -4.43 -17.89
CA ALA A 174 -0.40 -5.17 -18.77
C ALA A 174 -0.29 -4.73 -20.25
N ASP A 175 0.79 -4.05 -20.62
CA ASP A 175 1.10 -3.56 -21.97
C ASP A 175 0.00 -2.66 -22.57
N ARG A 176 -0.63 -1.83 -21.73
CA ARG A 176 -1.69 -0.89 -22.10
C ARG A 176 -1.27 0.55 -21.87
N ASN A 177 -1.77 1.46 -22.69
CA ASN A 177 -1.52 2.90 -22.59
C ASN A 177 -2.65 3.66 -21.86
N HIS A 178 -3.64 2.95 -21.32
CA HIS A 178 -4.77 3.51 -20.58
C HIS A 178 -5.21 2.61 -19.43
N VAL A 179 -5.82 3.21 -18.42
CA VAL A 179 -6.36 2.54 -17.24
C VAL A 179 -7.77 2.03 -17.51
N LEU A 180 -8.07 0.82 -17.02
CA LEU A 180 -9.40 0.21 -17.04
C LEU A 180 -10.03 0.19 -15.64
N PRO A 181 -11.38 0.11 -15.53
CA PRO A 181 -12.05 -0.06 -14.23
C PRO A 181 -11.55 -1.28 -13.44
N ASP A 182 -11.19 -2.36 -14.14
CA ASP A 182 -10.71 -3.58 -13.49
C ASP A 182 -9.34 -3.40 -12.83
N ASP A 183 -8.51 -2.48 -13.31
CA ASP A 183 -7.26 -2.11 -12.62
C ASP A 183 -7.55 -1.50 -11.24
N ILE A 184 -8.61 -0.69 -11.15
CA ILE A 184 -9.04 -0.08 -9.88
C ILE A 184 -9.54 -1.16 -8.92
N LYS A 185 -10.37 -2.09 -9.40
CA LYS A 185 -10.90 -3.20 -8.58
C LYS A 185 -9.77 -4.08 -8.06
N ALA A 186 -8.79 -4.44 -8.90
CA ALA A 186 -7.64 -5.27 -8.53
C ALA A 186 -6.77 -4.62 -7.44
N LEU A 187 -6.74 -3.29 -7.36
CA LEU A 187 -5.93 -2.54 -6.40
C LEU A 187 -6.67 -2.21 -5.10
N ALA A 188 -7.99 -2.38 -5.06
CA ALA A 188 -8.83 -1.83 -4.01
C ALA A 188 -8.46 -2.32 -2.60
N HIS A 189 -8.27 -3.62 -2.41
CA HIS A 189 -7.87 -4.18 -1.11
C HIS A 189 -6.52 -3.64 -0.65
N ARG A 190 -5.52 -3.61 -1.54
CA ARG A 190 -4.17 -3.14 -1.22
C ARG A 190 -4.12 -1.67 -0.81
N ILE A 191 -5.00 -0.85 -1.40
CA ILE A 191 -5.05 0.60 -1.15
C ILE A 191 -5.95 0.95 0.02
N LEU A 192 -7.07 0.26 0.21
CA LEU A 192 -8.09 0.66 1.17
C LEU A 192 -7.97 0.00 2.55
N ARG A 193 -7.43 -1.24 2.65
CA ARG A 193 -7.47 -2.02 3.90
C ARG A 193 -6.84 -1.34 5.11
N HIS A 194 -5.86 -0.48 4.92
CA HIS A 194 -5.19 0.29 5.99
C HIS A 194 -5.72 1.72 6.12
N ARG A 195 -6.72 2.07 5.34
CA ARG A 195 -7.36 3.39 5.31
C ARG A 195 -8.80 3.37 5.79
N LEU A 196 -9.38 2.16 5.91
CA LEU A 196 -10.69 1.97 6.53
C LEU A 196 -10.48 1.69 8.01
N ILE A 197 -10.98 2.56 8.86
CA ILE A 197 -10.99 2.37 10.30
C ILE A 197 -12.32 1.74 10.66
N LEU A 198 -12.24 0.54 11.21
CA LEU A 198 -13.40 -0.23 11.58
C LEU A 198 -13.76 0.02 13.04
N GLY A 199 -15.05 0.14 13.32
CA GLY A 199 -15.57 0.23 14.68
C GLY A 199 -15.44 -1.10 15.45
N PHE A 200 -15.57 -1.02 16.76
CA PHE A 200 -15.52 -2.20 17.64
C PHE A 200 -16.53 -3.28 17.25
N GLU A 201 -17.68 -2.89 16.73
CA GLU A 201 -18.73 -3.83 16.27
C GLU A 201 -18.23 -4.73 15.12
N ALA A 202 -17.37 -4.24 14.24
CA ALA A 202 -16.79 -5.05 13.16
C ALA A 202 -15.93 -6.19 13.73
N VAL A 203 -15.15 -5.91 14.78
CA VAL A 203 -14.34 -6.91 15.47
C VAL A 203 -15.24 -7.94 16.16
N ALA A 204 -16.30 -7.49 16.82
CA ALA A 204 -17.25 -8.35 17.53
C ALA A 204 -18.02 -9.29 16.56
N GLU A 205 -18.28 -8.81 15.34
CA GLU A 205 -18.97 -9.59 14.29
C GLU A 205 -18.02 -10.36 13.36
N ASN A 206 -16.70 -10.30 13.60
CA ASN A 206 -15.67 -10.89 12.74
C ASN A 206 -15.74 -10.42 11.27
N VAL A 207 -16.15 -9.17 11.05
CA VAL A 207 -16.18 -8.57 9.70
C VAL A 207 -14.85 -7.88 9.43
N THR A 208 -14.19 -8.31 8.37
CA THR A 208 -12.88 -7.78 7.96
C THR A 208 -13.01 -6.57 7.03
N ALA A 209 -11.93 -5.81 6.89
CA ALA A 209 -11.88 -4.72 5.93
C ALA A 209 -12.11 -5.21 4.49
N GLU A 210 -11.66 -6.42 4.17
CA GLU A 210 -11.81 -7.03 2.86
C GLU A 210 -13.30 -7.17 2.48
N VAL A 211 -14.12 -7.69 3.37
CA VAL A 211 -15.58 -7.84 3.15
C VAL A 211 -16.23 -6.48 2.90
N LEU A 212 -15.84 -5.46 3.65
CA LEU A 212 -16.38 -4.11 3.48
C LEU A 212 -15.92 -3.48 2.17
N ILE A 213 -14.66 -3.68 1.78
CA ILE A 213 -14.12 -3.19 0.50
C ILE A 213 -14.87 -3.80 -0.68
N ASP A 214 -15.15 -5.09 -0.65
CA ASP A 214 -15.92 -5.77 -1.71
C ASP A 214 -17.33 -5.16 -1.85
N ASN A 215 -18.00 -4.90 -0.75
CA ASN A 215 -19.31 -4.25 -0.75
C ASN A 215 -19.24 -2.79 -1.24
N ILE A 216 -18.18 -2.06 -0.87
CA ILE A 216 -17.95 -0.68 -1.35
C ILE A 216 -17.79 -0.66 -2.87
N ILE A 217 -16.99 -1.57 -3.43
CA ILE A 217 -16.78 -1.68 -4.89
C ILE A 217 -18.10 -2.00 -5.60
N GLN A 218 -18.88 -2.93 -5.05
CA GLN A 218 -20.17 -3.32 -5.64
C GLN A 218 -21.22 -2.21 -5.57
N ALA A 219 -21.14 -1.31 -4.58
CA ALA A 219 -22.06 -0.20 -4.43
C ALA A 219 -21.82 0.93 -5.46
N VAL A 220 -20.69 0.93 -6.16
CA VAL A 220 -20.35 1.97 -7.14
C VAL A 220 -20.45 1.42 -8.55
N ARG A 221 -21.28 2.08 -9.37
CA ARG A 221 -21.44 1.71 -10.78
C ARG A 221 -20.12 1.87 -11.53
N THR A 222 -19.69 0.82 -12.19
CA THR A 222 -18.54 0.83 -13.10
C THR A 222 -18.84 1.68 -14.33
N PRO A 223 -17.94 2.58 -14.76
CA PRO A 223 -18.11 3.41 -15.94
C PRO A 223 -18.07 2.61 -17.25
#